data_3b90e549424981c058ac47d03f4a5ab9
#
_entry.id   3b90e549424981c058ac47d03f4a5ab9
#
_cell.length_a   1.000
_cell.length_b   1.000
_cell.length_c   1.000
_cell.angle_alpha   90.00
_cell.angle_beta   90.00
_cell.angle_gamma   90.00
#
_symmetry.space_group_name_H-M   'P 1'
#
loop_
_entity.id
_entity.type
_entity.pdbx_description
1 polymer ?
#
loop_
_entity_poly.entity_id
_entity_poly.type
_entity_poly.pdbx_seq_one_letter_code
_entity_poly.pdbx_strand_id
1 'polypeptide(L)'
;MAGTRSGLLAFVLAYNAGHHLGLLPGGLGDAGGATRWADWLELLVPYAVLGAALGTLATTDATRREWAVALAAAGAYAQGGGVHLAANSIGNAQGAAAPVHLWDEVVGHAVQYAGVAVLLAVLTRVCARTDLRLTPVGVVLALLTGGTWATNALGADGLAPAGLVGALALAAHGGRLRGTGAGRLLLVGFGASTVGLAVALLAG
;
A
#
# COMPACT_ATOMS: atom_id res chain seq x y z
N MET A 1 -24.22 0.43 -0.50
CA MET A 1 -23.37 1.24 -1.40
C MET A 1 -22.61 2.38 -0.68
N ALA A 2 -23.21 3.13 0.24
CA ALA A 2 -22.49 4.17 1.00
C ALA A 2 -21.32 3.57 1.80
N GLY A 3 -21.51 2.46 2.50
CA GLY A 3 -20.48 1.80 3.30
C GLY A 3 -19.26 1.36 2.49
N THR A 4 -19.45 0.79 1.30
CA THR A 4 -18.35 0.35 0.43
C THR A 4 -17.49 1.53 -0.03
N ARG A 5 -18.11 2.66 -0.40
CA ARG A 5 -17.39 3.87 -0.80
C ARG A 5 -16.61 4.47 0.37
N SER A 6 -17.22 4.55 1.55
CA SER A 6 -16.56 5.07 2.76
C SER A 6 -15.41 4.18 3.20
N GLY A 7 -15.56 2.85 3.17
CA GLY A 7 -14.50 1.90 3.49
C GLY A 7 -13.33 1.99 2.52
N LEU A 8 -13.61 2.05 1.21
CA LEU A 8 -12.58 2.20 0.18
C LEU A 8 -11.85 3.56 0.31
N LEU A 9 -12.57 4.65 0.60
CA LEU A 9 -11.96 5.95 0.85
C LEU A 9 -11.06 5.90 2.08
N ALA A 10 -11.53 5.32 3.18
CA ALA A 10 -10.74 5.15 4.40
C ALA A 10 -9.48 4.31 4.14
N PHE A 11 -9.58 3.22 3.35
CA PHE A 11 -8.42 2.43 2.94
C PHE A 11 -7.39 3.26 2.18
N VAL A 12 -7.83 3.99 1.15
CA VAL A 12 -6.96 4.83 0.32
C VAL A 12 -6.29 5.93 1.14
N LEU A 13 -7.05 6.60 2.01
CA LEU A 13 -6.49 7.65 2.88
C LEU A 13 -5.50 7.08 3.90
N ALA A 14 -5.82 5.96 4.56
CA ALA A 14 -4.93 5.32 5.52
C ALA A 14 -3.63 4.84 4.84
N TYR A 15 -3.73 4.24 3.65
CA TYR A 15 -2.58 3.79 2.88
C TYR A 15 -1.69 4.97 2.47
N ASN A 16 -2.26 5.99 1.80
CA ASN A 16 -1.46 7.11 1.31
C ASN A 16 -0.87 7.95 2.45
N ALA A 17 -1.65 8.32 3.46
CA ALA A 17 -1.16 9.12 4.57
C ALA A 17 -0.13 8.33 5.41
N GLY A 18 -0.40 7.06 5.66
CA GLY A 18 0.44 6.22 6.50
C GLY A 18 1.86 6.05 5.96
N HIS A 19 1.99 5.83 4.65
CA HIS A 19 3.29 5.63 4.01
C HIS A 19 4.15 6.90 3.88
N HIS A 20 3.65 8.05 4.29
CA HIS A 20 4.38 9.30 4.25
C HIS A 20 4.64 9.90 5.64
N LEU A 21 4.29 9.20 6.71
CA LEU A 21 4.51 9.68 8.09
C LEU A 21 6.00 9.90 8.39
N GLY A 22 6.86 8.98 7.95
CA GLY A 22 8.31 9.08 8.12
C GLY A 22 8.96 10.27 7.39
N LEU A 23 8.27 10.84 6.38
CA LEU A 23 8.73 12.02 5.65
C LEU A 23 8.40 13.34 6.37
N LEU A 24 7.62 13.30 7.44
CA LEU A 24 7.27 14.50 8.19
C LEU A 24 8.52 15.07 8.89
N PRO A 25 8.65 16.42 8.94
CA PRO A 25 9.85 17.06 9.50
C PRO A 25 10.22 16.54 10.88
N GLY A 26 11.46 16.05 11.02
CA GLY A 26 11.97 15.49 12.28
C GLY A 26 11.17 14.29 12.82
N GLY A 27 10.37 13.61 11.97
CA GLY A 27 9.51 12.52 12.40
C GLY A 27 8.52 12.91 13.48
N LEU A 28 8.04 14.17 13.48
CA LEU A 28 7.20 14.82 14.50
C LEU A 28 7.86 14.98 15.88
N GLY A 29 9.19 14.91 15.94
CA GLY A 29 9.94 15.08 17.16
C GLY A 29 10.24 13.77 17.92
N ASP A 30 11.08 13.90 18.95
CA ASP A 30 11.53 12.80 19.81
C ASP A 30 10.38 12.33 20.73
N ALA A 31 10.12 11.03 20.73
CA ALA A 31 9.15 10.37 21.61
C ALA A 31 9.81 9.66 22.81
N GLY A 32 11.16 9.76 22.92
CA GLY A 32 11.97 9.09 23.94
C GLY A 32 12.47 7.71 23.47
N GLY A 33 13.52 7.22 24.14
CA GLY A 33 14.10 5.90 23.85
C GLY A 33 14.65 5.74 22.44
N ALA A 34 15.17 6.83 21.84
CA ALA A 34 15.63 6.88 20.44
C ALA A 34 14.52 6.59 19.39
N THR A 35 13.26 6.85 19.73
CA THR A 35 12.10 6.73 18.82
C THR A 35 11.51 8.09 18.50
N ARG A 36 10.84 8.21 17.35
CA ARG A 36 10.14 9.42 16.90
C ARG A 36 8.63 9.20 17.01
N TRP A 37 7.83 10.25 17.13
CA TRP A 37 6.37 10.12 17.12
C TRP A 37 5.83 9.50 15.83
N ALA A 38 6.50 9.73 14.69
CA ALA A 38 6.17 9.08 13.44
C ALA A 38 6.24 7.55 13.55
N ASP A 39 7.25 6.99 14.21
CA ASP A 39 7.45 5.53 14.38
C ASP A 39 6.25 4.91 15.14
N TRP A 40 5.75 5.60 16.16
CA TRP A 40 4.55 5.14 16.91
C TRP A 40 3.26 5.24 16.11
N LEU A 41 3.13 6.26 15.27
CA LEU A 41 1.98 6.39 14.37
C LEU A 41 2.03 5.34 13.25
N GLU A 42 3.20 5.09 12.68
CA GLU A 42 3.41 4.06 11.66
C GLU A 42 3.05 2.66 12.16
N LEU A 43 3.25 2.38 13.45
CA LEU A 43 2.80 1.13 14.07
C LEU A 43 1.29 0.91 13.94
N LEU A 44 0.49 1.98 13.89
CA LEU A 44 -0.97 1.90 13.78
C LEU A 44 -1.47 1.84 12.33
N VAL A 45 -0.63 2.23 11.37
CA VAL A 45 -1.01 2.29 9.94
C VAL A 45 -1.52 0.95 9.40
N PRO A 46 -0.83 -0.20 9.61
CA PRO A 46 -1.32 -1.48 9.13
C PRO A 46 -2.73 -1.79 9.65
N TYR A 47 -3.02 -1.50 10.89
CA TYR A 47 -4.35 -1.76 11.48
C TYR A 47 -5.42 -0.85 10.89
N ALA A 48 -5.11 0.42 10.61
CA ALA A 48 -6.04 1.33 9.95
C ALA A 48 -6.33 0.88 8.51
N VAL A 49 -5.30 0.50 7.75
CA VAL A 49 -5.42 -0.03 6.38
C VAL A 49 -6.23 -1.33 6.37
N LEU A 50 -5.91 -2.26 7.30
CA LEU A 50 -6.63 -3.52 7.45
C LEU A 50 -8.09 -3.29 7.81
N GLY A 51 -8.35 -2.50 8.84
CA GLY A 51 -9.71 -2.21 9.30
C GLY A 51 -10.58 -1.64 8.17
N ALA A 52 -10.03 -0.71 7.39
CA ALA A 52 -10.70 -0.13 6.23
C ALA A 52 -10.92 -1.16 5.09
N ALA A 53 -9.93 -2.00 4.80
CA ALA A 53 -10.05 -3.07 3.79
C ALA A 53 -11.12 -4.10 4.18
N LEU A 54 -11.05 -4.63 5.39
CA LEU A 54 -12.00 -5.63 5.90
C LEU A 54 -13.41 -5.02 6.04
N GLY A 55 -13.50 -3.76 6.49
CA GLY A 55 -14.76 -3.01 6.51
C GLY A 55 -15.35 -2.84 5.12
N THR A 56 -14.53 -2.60 4.10
CA THR A 56 -14.99 -2.57 2.69
C THR A 56 -15.51 -3.93 2.27
N LEU A 57 -14.80 -5.02 2.53
CA LEU A 57 -15.25 -6.38 2.22
C LEU A 57 -16.59 -6.70 2.89
N ALA A 58 -16.75 -6.32 4.16
CA ALA A 58 -17.97 -6.58 4.93
C ALA A 58 -19.23 -5.90 4.35
N THR A 59 -19.06 -4.88 3.51
CA THR A 59 -20.16 -4.19 2.81
C THR A 59 -20.39 -4.68 1.38
N THR A 60 -19.73 -5.78 0.98
CA THR A 60 -19.80 -6.37 -0.36
C THR A 60 -20.21 -7.85 -0.29
N ASP A 61 -20.59 -8.40 -1.44
CA ASP A 61 -20.85 -9.85 -1.59
C ASP A 61 -19.54 -10.64 -1.76
N ALA A 62 -18.58 -10.41 -0.85
CA ALA A 62 -17.30 -11.10 -0.88
C ALA A 62 -17.48 -12.58 -0.51
N THR A 63 -16.91 -13.46 -1.33
CA THR A 63 -16.94 -14.91 -1.10
C THR A 63 -15.99 -15.30 0.04
N ARG A 64 -16.18 -16.51 0.61
CA ARG A 64 -15.26 -17.06 1.63
C ARG A 64 -13.82 -17.11 1.14
N ARG A 65 -13.58 -17.39 -0.15
CA ARG A 65 -12.24 -17.39 -0.74
C ARG A 65 -11.64 -15.99 -0.79
N GLU A 66 -12.42 -14.99 -1.18
CA GLU A 66 -11.96 -13.59 -1.21
C GLU A 66 -11.64 -13.10 0.20
N TRP A 67 -12.45 -13.46 1.20
CA TRP A 67 -12.16 -13.20 2.60
C TRP A 67 -10.86 -13.86 3.05
N ALA A 68 -10.67 -15.16 2.77
CA ALA A 68 -9.45 -15.87 3.16
C ALA A 68 -8.19 -15.25 2.53
N VAL A 69 -8.26 -14.90 1.23
CA VAL A 69 -7.15 -14.24 0.52
C VAL A 69 -6.88 -12.85 1.09
N ALA A 70 -7.93 -12.06 1.38
CA ALA A 70 -7.77 -10.74 1.97
C ALA A 70 -7.17 -10.81 3.38
N LEU A 71 -7.58 -11.75 4.22
CA LEU A 71 -7.01 -11.94 5.56
C LEU A 71 -5.54 -12.35 5.51
N ALA A 72 -5.17 -13.27 4.61
CA ALA A 72 -3.78 -13.66 4.42
C ALA A 72 -2.92 -12.49 3.93
N ALA A 73 -3.44 -11.73 2.95
CA ALA A 73 -2.78 -10.53 2.42
C ALA A 73 -2.65 -9.43 3.48
N ALA A 74 -3.68 -9.24 4.30
CA ALA A 74 -3.69 -8.34 5.43
C ALA A 74 -2.63 -8.71 6.46
N GLY A 75 -2.51 -10.01 6.80
CA GLY A 75 -1.45 -10.53 7.67
C GLY A 75 -0.06 -10.27 7.11
N ALA A 76 0.16 -10.50 5.81
CA ALA A 76 1.43 -10.21 5.15
C ALA A 76 1.74 -8.70 5.20
N TYR A 77 0.77 -7.84 4.89
CA TYR A 77 0.95 -6.39 4.95
C TYR A 77 1.35 -5.92 6.37
N ALA A 78 0.64 -6.38 7.40
CA ALA A 78 0.95 -6.03 8.78
C ALA A 78 2.29 -6.59 9.25
N GLN A 79 2.60 -7.84 8.87
CA GLN A 79 3.88 -8.48 9.19
C GLN A 79 5.05 -7.74 8.54
N GLY A 80 4.94 -7.39 7.26
CA GLY A 80 5.97 -6.63 6.54
C GLY A 80 6.20 -5.26 7.17
N GLY A 81 5.12 -4.51 7.47
CA GLY A 81 5.20 -3.22 8.17
C GLY A 81 5.83 -3.34 9.56
N GLY A 82 5.50 -4.37 10.32
CA GLY A 82 6.09 -4.62 11.64
C GLY A 82 7.59 -4.93 11.58
N VAL A 83 8.01 -5.74 10.60
CA VAL A 83 9.43 -6.06 10.36
C VAL A 83 10.21 -4.80 9.96
N HIS A 84 9.70 -4.04 8.98
CA HIS A 84 10.27 -2.77 8.55
C HIS A 84 10.44 -1.81 9.73
N LEU A 85 9.38 -1.52 10.47
CA LEU A 85 9.42 -0.57 11.57
C LEU A 85 10.38 -0.98 12.69
N ALA A 86 10.40 -2.27 13.07
CA ALA A 86 11.31 -2.77 14.09
C ALA A 86 12.77 -2.63 13.66
N ALA A 87 13.10 -3.02 12.43
CA ALA A 87 14.44 -2.93 11.88
C ALA A 87 14.88 -1.46 11.71
N ASN A 88 14.02 -0.59 11.20
CA ASN A 88 14.26 0.85 11.09
C ASN A 88 14.54 1.49 12.46
N SER A 89 13.75 1.16 13.48
CA SER A 89 13.97 1.68 14.85
C SER A 89 15.32 1.23 15.43
N ILE A 90 15.72 -0.03 15.20
CA ILE A 90 17.05 -0.54 15.62
C ILE A 90 18.17 0.17 14.85
N GLY A 91 18.00 0.33 13.53
CA GLY A 91 18.95 1.02 12.66
C GLY A 91 19.17 2.47 13.07
N ASN A 92 18.11 3.19 13.40
CA ASN A 92 18.17 4.58 13.88
C ASN A 92 18.87 4.70 15.24
N ALA A 93 18.72 3.71 16.13
CA ALA A 93 19.31 3.73 17.47
C ALA A 93 20.76 3.27 17.49
N GLN A 94 21.14 2.29 16.67
CA GLN A 94 22.43 1.57 16.77
C GLN A 94 23.29 1.64 15.51
N GLY A 95 22.80 2.26 14.45
CA GLY A 95 23.37 2.21 13.11
C GLY A 95 22.89 1.00 12.30
N ALA A 96 22.77 1.18 10.99
CA ALA A 96 22.26 0.17 10.09
C ALA A 96 23.34 -0.87 9.74
N ALA A 97 23.52 -1.89 10.58
CA ALA A 97 24.28 -3.09 10.22
C ALA A 97 23.57 -3.84 9.08
N ALA A 98 24.35 -4.59 8.26
CA ALA A 98 23.82 -5.31 7.10
C ALA A 98 22.56 -6.20 7.36
N PRO A 99 22.46 -6.95 8.48
CA PRO A 99 21.22 -7.68 8.78
C PRO A 99 20.02 -6.78 9.04
N VAL A 100 20.22 -5.65 9.72
CA VAL A 100 19.15 -4.66 10.01
C VAL A 100 18.63 -4.08 8.70
N HIS A 101 19.56 -3.65 7.83
CA HIS A 101 19.23 -3.12 6.50
C HIS A 101 18.48 -4.13 5.64
N LEU A 102 18.88 -5.42 5.63
CA LEU A 102 18.17 -6.47 4.92
C LEU A 102 16.72 -6.61 5.39
N TRP A 103 16.48 -6.62 6.70
CA TRP A 103 15.14 -6.77 7.26
C TRP A 103 14.29 -5.52 7.07
N ASP A 104 14.89 -4.34 7.14
CA ASP A 104 14.23 -3.05 6.93
C ASP A 104 13.85 -2.87 5.46
N GLU A 105 14.84 -2.70 4.61
CA GLU A 105 14.65 -2.21 3.25
C GLU A 105 14.19 -3.29 2.27
N VAL A 106 14.59 -4.54 2.49
CA VAL A 106 14.28 -5.60 1.50
C VAL A 106 13.13 -6.47 1.96
N VAL A 107 13.28 -7.18 3.10
CA VAL A 107 12.30 -8.21 3.50
C VAL A 107 11.01 -7.55 3.97
N GLY A 108 11.09 -6.52 4.84
CA GLY A 108 9.94 -5.80 5.36
C GLY A 108 9.08 -5.23 4.23
N HIS A 109 9.71 -4.46 3.36
CA HIS A 109 9.02 -3.86 2.21
C HIS A 109 8.48 -4.91 1.21
N ALA A 110 9.25 -5.95 0.87
CA ALA A 110 8.78 -6.96 -0.07
C ALA A 110 7.51 -7.68 0.42
N VAL A 111 7.48 -8.07 1.70
CA VAL A 111 6.30 -8.71 2.31
C VAL A 111 5.12 -7.74 2.41
N GLN A 112 5.38 -6.49 2.78
CA GLN A 112 4.38 -5.43 2.84
C GLN A 112 3.76 -5.16 1.45
N TYR A 113 4.58 -5.03 0.41
CA TYR A 113 4.11 -4.81 -0.96
C TYR A 113 3.31 -5.98 -1.50
N ALA A 114 3.77 -7.21 -1.27
CA ALA A 114 3.01 -8.39 -1.65
C ALA A 114 1.62 -8.39 -0.99
N GLY A 115 1.55 -8.07 0.30
CA GLY A 115 0.31 -7.98 1.05
C GLY A 115 -0.64 -6.93 0.46
N VAL A 116 -0.19 -5.68 0.30
CA VAL A 116 -1.06 -4.61 -0.21
C VAL A 116 -1.45 -4.81 -1.67
N ALA A 117 -0.58 -5.39 -2.51
CA ALA A 117 -0.94 -5.71 -3.90
C ALA A 117 -2.10 -6.70 -3.98
N VAL A 118 -2.06 -7.75 -3.17
CA VAL A 118 -3.15 -8.74 -3.12
C VAL A 118 -4.41 -8.13 -2.53
N LEU A 119 -4.32 -7.30 -1.49
CA LEU A 119 -5.46 -6.55 -0.93
C LEU A 119 -6.11 -5.67 -2.00
N LEU A 120 -5.34 -4.87 -2.73
CA LEU A 120 -5.82 -4.02 -3.82
C LEU A 120 -6.52 -4.83 -4.91
N ALA A 121 -5.95 -5.97 -5.29
CA ALA A 121 -6.55 -6.84 -6.29
C ALA A 121 -7.90 -7.42 -5.81
N VAL A 122 -7.97 -7.89 -4.56
CA VAL A 122 -9.24 -8.41 -3.98
C VAL A 122 -10.27 -7.30 -3.85
N LEU A 123 -9.90 -6.13 -3.29
CA LEU A 123 -10.80 -4.99 -3.15
C LEU A 123 -11.34 -4.53 -4.50
N THR A 124 -10.47 -4.43 -5.51
CA THR A 124 -10.90 -4.06 -6.87
C THR A 124 -11.89 -5.08 -7.43
N ARG A 125 -11.62 -6.38 -7.25
CA ARG A 125 -12.49 -7.46 -7.73
C ARG A 125 -13.88 -7.41 -7.06
N VAL A 126 -13.95 -7.21 -5.75
CA VAL A 126 -15.23 -7.14 -5.04
C VAL A 126 -15.98 -5.85 -5.33
N CYS A 127 -15.28 -4.72 -5.40
CA CYS A 127 -15.85 -3.43 -5.78
C CYS A 127 -16.28 -3.37 -7.25
N ALA A 128 -15.71 -4.20 -8.14
CA ALA A 128 -16.13 -4.31 -9.52
C ALA A 128 -17.59 -4.85 -9.67
N ARG A 129 -18.11 -5.51 -8.64
CA ARG A 129 -19.50 -5.97 -8.57
C ARG A 129 -20.45 -4.92 -8.00
N THR A 130 -19.93 -3.77 -7.61
CA THR A 130 -20.71 -2.65 -7.08
C THR A 130 -20.80 -1.52 -8.11
N ASP A 131 -21.78 -0.62 -7.95
CA ASP A 131 -21.92 0.58 -8.81
C ASP A 131 -20.94 1.68 -8.37
N LEU A 132 -19.63 1.36 -8.37
CA LEU A 132 -18.58 2.34 -8.14
C LEU A 132 -18.32 3.12 -9.43
N ARG A 133 -18.57 4.43 -9.40
CA ARG A 133 -18.40 5.31 -10.56
C ARG A 133 -17.01 5.94 -10.59
N LEU A 134 -16.48 6.13 -11.79
CA LEU A 134 -15.30 6.95 -12.01
C LEU A 134 -15.66 8.43 -11.75
N THR A 135 -14.99 9.04 -10.78
CA THR A 135 -15.14 10.46 -10.45
C THR A 135 -13.80 11.17 -10.50
N PRO A 136 -13.72 12.49 -10.72
CA PRO A 136 -12.44 13.22 -10.67
C PRO A 136 -11.68 12.99 -9.36
N VAL A 137 -12.36 13.03 -8.22
CA VAL A 137 -11.77 12.74 -6.90
C VAL A 137 -11.24 11.31 -6.84
N GLY A 138 -12.00 10.32 -7.34
CA GLY A 138 -11.55 8.93 -7.41
C GLY A 138 -10.29 8.75 -8.27
N VAL A 139 -10.19 9.48 -9.39
CA VAL A 139 -9.00 9.47 -10.25
C VAL A 139 -7.79 10.06 -9.52
N VAL A 140 -7.94 11.20 -8.84
CA VAL A 140 -6.86 11.81 -8.04
C VAL A 140 -6.40 10.83 -6.95
N LEU A 141 -7.31 10.23 -6.21
CA LEU A 141 -6.98 9.25 -5.17
C LEU A 141 -6.28 8.00 -5.74
N ALA A 142 -6.71 7.53 -6.91
CA ALA A 142 -6.05 6.41 -7.58
C ALA A 142 -4.61 6.76 -8.01
N LEU A 143 -4.40 7.96 -8.56
CA LEU A 143 -3.07 8.46 -8.91
C LEU A 143 -2.17 8.63 -7.69
N LEU A 144 -2.71 9.15 -6.58
CA LEU A 144 -1.99 9.23 -5.30
C LEU A 144 -1.59 7.83 -4.81
N THR A 145 -2.49 6.84 -4.89
CA THR A 145 -2.19 5.46 -4.47
C THR A 145 -1.09 4.82 -5.33
N GLY A 146 -1.15 4.99 -6.64
CA GLY A 146 -0.09 4.55 -7.54
C GLY A 146 1.22 5.32 -7.33
N GLY A 147 1.15 6.62 -7.05
CA GLY A 147 2.28 7.46 -6.71
C GLY A 147 2.96 7.01 -5.40
N THR A 148 2.20 6.78 -4.35
CA THR A 148 2.70 6.22 -3.08
C THR A 148 3.40 4.88 -3.29
N TRP A 149 2.80 3.98 -4.08
CA TRP A 149 3.45 2.73 -4.47
C TRP A 149 4.80 2.96 -5.14
N ALA A 150 4.85 3.84 -6.15
CA ALA A 150 6.06 4.09 -6.93
C ALA A 150 7.16 4.75 -6.08
N THR A 151 6.83 5.77 -5.28
CA THR A 151 7.80 6.46 -4.42
C THR A 151 8.40 5.54 -3.39
N ASN A 152 7.59 4.68 -2.77
CA ASN A 152 8.07 3.69 -1.81
C ASN A 152 8.97 2.64 -2.47
N ALA A 153 8.60 2.15 -3.67
CA ALA A 153 9.42 1.19 -4.40
C ALA A 153 10.78 1.78 -4.84
N LEU A 154 10.82 3.08 -5.14
CA LEU A 154 12.06 3.79 -5.48
C LEU A 154 12.90 4.13 -4.24
N GLY A 155 12.25 4.36 -3.10
CA GLY A 155 12.91 4.67 -1.84
C GLY A 155 13.50 3.45 -1.14
N ALA A 156 12.99 2.25 -1.39
CA ALA A 156 13.47 1.01 -0.81
C ALA A 156 14.57 0.39 -1.67
N ASP A 157 15.67 0.00 -1.04
CA ASP A 157 16.86 -0.50 -1.73
C ASP A 157 16.59 -1.76 -2.55
N GLY A 158 16.83 -1.66 -3.88
CA GLY A 158 16.72 -2.78 -4.82
C GLY A 158 15.29 -3.23 -5.13
N LEU A 159 14.26 -2.59 -4.59
CA LEU A 159 12.87 -3.02 -4.79
C LEU A 159 12.16 -2.36 -6.00
N ALA A 160 12.76 -1.37 -6.64
CA ALA A 160 12.15 -0.71 -7.79
C ALA A 160 11.75 -1.69 -8.93
N PRO A 161 12.54 -2.71 -9.31
CA PRO A 161 12.12 -3.70 -10.29
C PRO A 161 10.92 -4.54 -9.82
N ALA A 162 10.90 -4.96 -8.55
CA ALA A 162 9.77 -5.69 -7.97
C ALA A 162 8.52 -4.80 -7.89
N GLY A 163 8.68 -3.53 -7.53
CA GLY A 163 7.64 -2.52 -7.55
C GLY A 163 7.04 -2.32 -8.94
N LEU A 164 7.88 -2.30 -9.98
CA LEU A 164 7.43 -2.23 -11.38
C LEU A 164 6.60 -3.47 -11.77
N VAL A 165 7.06 -4.67 -11.43
CA VAL A 165 6.32 -5.91 -11.70
C VAL A 165 4.96 -5.91 -10.98
N GLY A 166 4.93 -5.48 -9.71
CA GLY A 166 3.67 -5.35 -8.95
C GLY A 166 2.72 -4.33 -9.56
N ALA A 167 3.23 -3.16 -9.98
CA ALA A 167 2.43 -2.14 -10.64
C ALA A 167 1.85 -2.64 -11.99
N LEU A 168 2.65 -3.32 -12.79
CA LEU A 168 2.20 -3.96 -14.04
C LEU A 168 1.11 -5.00 -13.78
N ALA A 169 1.28 -5.84 -12.76
CA ALA A 169 0.28 -6.85 -12.40
C ALA A 169 -1.05 -6.23 -11.98
N LEU A 170 -1.01 -5.17 -11.17
CA LEU A 170 -2.20 -4.43 -10.73
C LEU A 170 -2.85 -3.66 -11.88
N ALA A 171 -2.07 -3.00 -12.74
CA ALA A 171 -2.58 -2.35 -13.95
C ALA A 171 -3.26 -3.36 -14.90
N ALA A 172 -2.64 -4.53 -15.12
CA ALA A 172 -3.22 -5.60 -15.92
C ALA A 172 -4.50 -6.15 -15.30
N HIS A 173 -4.57 -6.28 -13.96
CA HIS A 173 -5.79 -6.68 -13.25
C HIS A 173 -6.90 -5.64 -13.44
N GLY A 174 -6.60 -4.35 -13.28
CA GLY A 174 -7.53 -3.25 -13.58
C GLY A 174 -8.00 -3.26 -15.03
N GLY A 175 -7.09 -3.53 -15.97
CA GLY A 175 -7.40 -3.66 -17.39
C GLY A 175 -8.40 -4.79 -17.71
N ARG A 176 -8.31 -5.92 -17.01
CA ARG A 176 -9.32 -7.03 -17.14
C ARG A 176 -10.68 -6.61 -16.62
N LEU A 177 -10.74 -5.68 -15.68
CA LEU A 177 -11.97 -5.17 -15.07
C LEU A 177 -12.36 -3.77 -15.57
N ARG A 178 -11.79 -3.31 -16.69
CA ARG A 178 -11.99 -1.95 -17.24
C ARG A 178 -13.45 -1.58 -17.54
N GLY A 179 -14.34 -2.56 -17.64
CA GLY A 179 -15.79 -2.34 -17.75
C GLY A 179 -16.41 -1.73 -16.50
N THR A 180 -15.69 -1.72 -15.36
CA THR A 180 -16.17 -1.25 -14.06
C THR A 180 -15.41 -0.01 -13.60
N GLY A 181 -16.01 0.79 -12.70
CA GLY A 181 -15.34 1.96 -12.13
C GLY A 181 -14.11 1.58 -11.29
N ALA A 182 -14.20 0.51 -10.49
CA ALA A 182 -13.08 0.00 -9.69
C ALA A 182 -11.89 -0.40 -10.56
N GLY A 183 -12.15 -1.17 -11.64
CA GLY A 183 -11.08 -1.58 -12.56
C GLY A 183 -10.41 -0.40 -13.26
N ARG A 184 -11.18 0.62 -13.68
CA ARG A 184 -10.61 1.84 -14.28
C ARG A 184 -9.74 2.63 -13.29
N LEU A 185 -10.18 2.76 -12.04
CA LEU A 185 -9.38 3.44 -11.00
C LEU A 185 -8.05 2.73 -10.76
N LEU A 186 -8.08 1.40 -10.62
CA LEU A 186 -6.85 0.63 -10.45
C LEU A 186 -5.93 0.77 -11.68
N LEU A 187 -6.48 0.67 -12.89
CA LEU A 187 -5.73 0.82 -14.14
C LEU A 187 -5.07 2.21 -14.25
N VAL A 188 -5.80 3.28 -13.91
CA VAL A 188 -5.26 4.65 -13.95
C VAL A 188 -4.11 4.82 -12.95
N GLY A 189 -4.33 4.45 -11.69
CA GLY A 189 -3.31 4.61 -10.64
C GLY A 189 -2.05 3.81 -10.93
N PHE A 190 -2.21 2.51 -11.19
CA PHE A 190 -1.06 1.63 -11.38
C PHE A 190 -0.50 1.64 -12.81
N GLY A 191 -1.26 2.08 -13.80
CA GLY A 191 -0.73 2.43 -15.12
C GLY A 191 0.24 3.60 -15.04
N ALA A 192 -0.14 4.67 -14.34
CA ALA A 192 0.76 5.81 -14.10
C ALA A 192 2.00 5.40 -13.27
N SER A 193 1.82 4.59 -12.22
CA SER A 193 2.92 4.04 -11.41
C SER A 193 3.89 3.22 -12.26
N THR A 194 3.38 2.38 -13.16
CA THR A 194 4.19 1.58 -14.08
C THR A 194 5.06 2.46 -14.96
N VAL A 195 4.47 3.50 -15.56
CA VAL A 195 5.22 4.44 -16.41
C VAL A 195 6.29 5.17 -15.59
N GLY A 196 5.95 5.69 -14.40
CA GLY A 196 6.90 6.40 -13.54
C GLY A 196 8.08 5.53 -13.13
N LEU A 197 7.82 4.29 -12.68
CA LEU A 197 8.87 3.33 -12.30
C LEU A 197 9.74 2.92 -13.48
N ALA A 198 9.14 2.67 -14.66
CA ALA A 198 9.90 2.33 -15.86
C ALA A 198 10.83 3.49 -16.28
N VAL A 199 10.33 4.72 -16.26
CA VAL A 199 11.14 5.91 -16.57
C VAL A 199 12.29 6.05 -15.57
N ALA A 200 12.02 5.92 -14.26
CA ALA A 200 13.05 6.02 -13.23
C ALA A 200 14.14 4.96 -13.40
N LEU A 201 13.77 3.70 -13.69
CA LEU A 201 14.71 2.59 -13.90
C LEU A 201 15.54 2.73 -15.21
N LEU A 202 15.04 3.47 -16.20
CA LEU A 202 15.78 3.70 -17.44
C LEU A 202 16.70 4.93 -17.35
N ALA A 203 16.43 5.83 -16.40
CA ALA A 203 17.20 7.07 -16.22
C ALA A 203 18.35 6.94 -15.19
N GLY A 204 18.35 5.92 -14.35
CA GLY A 204 19.38 5.63 -13.34
C GLY A 204 20.28 4.52 -13.77
#